data_2432ff20ba7cfd3fdd535bb079b700d5
#
_entry.id   2432ff20ba7cfd3fdd535bb079b700d5
#
_cell.length_a   1.000
_cell.length_b   1.000
_cell.length_c   1.000
_cell.angle_alpha   90.00
_cell.angle_beta   90.00
_cell.angle_gamma   90.00
#
_symmetry.space_group_name_H-M   'P 1'
#
loop_
_entity.id
_entity.type
_entity.pdbx_description
1 polymer ?
#
loop_
_entity_poly.entity_id
_entity_poly.type
_entity_poly.pdbx_seq_one_letter_code
_entity_poly.pdbx_strand_id
1 'polypeptide(L)'
;MSEQQQANEAEKNIEIWKVKKLIKRLEQARGNGTSMISLIIPPKDQISRVAKMLAEEYGTASNIKSRVNRLSVLSAITSTQQRLKLYNKVPPNGLVVYCGEIITSEGKERKINIDFEPFKPINTSLYLCDNKFHTEALSELLESDQAFGFIIMDGNGALFGTLSGNTREIRQKFSVDLPKKHGRGGQSALRFARLREEKRHNYVRKVAEHAVQNFITDNKVNVAGLILAGSADFKNDLNQSDLFDQRLSAKVVKVVDVSYGGENGFNQAIELSSETLGNVKFIQEKKLINAYFDEISLDSGKVCYGVEDTLRALDAGAAETLIVFENLEVTRWTLKSSSGGEIILHTNKEQEQDRSQFMDKETGQEMEIIEQISLLEWLAEKYRDFGANLEFVTDRSSEGNQFVKGFGGIGAMMRYKLNFEQLAEGEEVAPVSKLTAPREQRFDSAGPSLAEKKDVGVVSNHYELRPGNSPASVQHEVQSSTPRSFVAQKSIFKVRESLTRKPAAPSPLRAQLQTN
;
A
#
# COMPACT_ATOMS: atom_id res chain seq x y z
N MET A 1 10.00 -18.24 1.27
CA MET A 1 10.65 -16.99 1.74
C MET A 1 10.95 -17.19 3.22
N SER A 2 12.05 -16.64 3.75
CA SER A 2 12.33 -16.73 5.18
C SER A 2 11.33 -15.89 5.98
N GLU A 3 10.97 -16.28 7.20
CA GLU A 3 10.08 -15.55 8.10
C GLU A 3 10.48 -14.08 8.26
N GLN A 4 11.78 -13.79 8.28
CA GLN A 4 12.32 -12.43 8.33
C GLN A 4 12.01 -11.59 7.07
N GLN A 5 11.90 -12.23 5.89
CA GLN A 5 11.53 -11.52 4.66
C GLN A 5 10.04 -11.19 4.64
N GLN A 6 9.19 -12.06 5.18
CA GLN A 6 7.75 -11.82 5.29
C GLN A 6 7.45 -10.71 6.30
N ALA A 7 8.09 -10.70 7.46
CA ALA A 7 7.94 -9.64 8.45
C ALA A 7 8.36 -8.26 7.91
N ASN A 8 9.46 -8.19 7.16
CA ASN A 8 9.92 -6.93 6.55
C ASN A 8 8.97 -6.43 5.43
N GLU A 9 8.29 -7.36 4.74
CA GLU A 9 7.32 -7.01 3.70
C GLU A 9 5.99 -6.52 4.31
N ALA A 10 5.53 -7.12 5.39
CA ALA A 10 4.38 -6.67 6.16
C ALA A 10 4.59 -5.25 6.72
N GLU A 11 5.77 -4.97 7.29
CA GLU A 11 6.11 -3.62 7.76
C GLU A 11 6.05 -2.57 6.66
N LYS A 12 6.59 -2.87 5.48
CA LYS A 12 6.50 -1.98 4.31
C LYS A 12 5.07 -1.73 3.88
N ASN A 13 4.21 -2.76 3.94
CA ASN A 13 2.81 -2.61 3.59
C ASN A 13 2.07 -1.69 4.55
N ILE A 14 2.40 -1.75 5.85
CA ILE A 14 1.84 -0.86 6.86
C ILE A 14 2.29 0.59 6.63
N GLU A 15 3.57 0.81 6.31
CA GLU A 15 4.07 2.15 5.99
C GLU A 15 3.41 2.72 4.73
N ILE A 16 3.27 1.91 3.69
CA ILE A 16 2.56 2.28 2.46
C ILE A 16 1.10 2.64 2.77
N TRP A 17 0.42 1.87 3.60
CA TRP A 17 -0.95 2.15 4.01
C TRP A 17 -1.05 3.46 4.78
N LYS A 18 -0.15 3.71 5.76
CA LYS A 18 -0.08 4.99 6.50
C LYS A 18 0.08 6.18 5.55
N VAL A 19 0.97 6.06 4.56
CA VAL A 19 1.19 7.11 3.55
C VAL A 19 -0.04 7.29 2.66
N LYS A 20 -0.71 6.22 2.22
CA LYS A 20 -1.97 6.29 1.45
C LYS A 20 -3.06 7.05 2.21
N LYS A 21 -3.24 6.71 3.50
CA LYS A 21 -4.23 7.38 4.35
C LYS A 21 -3.89 8.85 4.55
N LEU A 22 -2.62 9.15 4.75
CA LEU A 22 -2.12 10.52 4.87
C LEU A 22 -2.37 11.32 3.59
N ILE A 23 -2.05 10.79 2.42
CA ILE A 23 -2.31 11.41 1.12
C ILE A 23 -3.80 11.74 0.98
N LYS A 24 -4.67 10.77 1.26
CA LYS A 24 -6.14 10.97 1.17
C LYS A 24 -6.62 12.09 2.09
N ARG A 25 -6.07 12.20 3.31
CA ARG A 25 -6.38 13.31 4.23
C ARG A 25 -5.87 14.66 3.71
N LEU A 26 -4.66 14.69 3.15
CA LEU A 26 -4.05 15.91 2.61
C LEU A 26 -4.76 16.39 1.34
N GLU A 27 -5.21 15.48 0.48
CA GLU A 27 -5.97 15.81 -0.73
C GLU A 27 -7.34 16.43 -0.43
N GLN A 28 -7.96 16.03 0.66
CA GLN A 28 -9.24 16.58 1.11
C GLN A 28 -9.08 17.91 1.85
N ALA A 29 -7.89 18.19 2.37
CA ALA A 29 -7.62 19.41 3.11
C ALA A 29 -7.68 20.64 2.21
N ARG A 30 -8.33 21.69 2.68
CA ARG A 30 -8.40 22.99 1.99
C ARG A 30 -8.02 24.09 2.97
N GLY A 31 -7.17 25.01 2.52
CA GLY A 31 -6.72 26.15 3.29
C GLY A 31 -7.59 27.39 3.08
N ASN A 32 -7.52 28.32 4.02
CA ASN A 32 -8.06 29.66 3.86
C ASN A 32 -7.00 30.55 3.21
N GLY A 33 -7.01 30.63 1.86
CA GLY A 33 -5.99 31.35 1.08
C GLY A 33 -4.81 30.44 0.69
N THR A 34 -3.63 31.03 0.46
CA THR A 34 -2.44 30.35 -0.08
C THR A 34 -1.41 30.03 1.00
N SER A 35 -1.84 29.49 2.13
CA SER A 35 -1.01 29.27 3.31
C SER A 35 -0.60 27.81 3.53
N MET A 36 -0.83 26.94 2.53
CA MET A 36 -0.51 25.52 2.64
C MET A 36 0.82 25.23 1.94
N ILE A 37 1.83 24.88 2.72
CA ILE A 37 3.17 24.58 2.21
C ILE A 37 3.35 23.10 2.00
N SER A 38 3.77 22.75 0.77
CA SER A 38 4.23 21.42 0.39
C SER A 38 5.73 21.50 0.10
N LEU A 39 6.55 20.87 0.94
CA LEU A 39 8.00 20.85 0.82
C LEU A 39 8.49 19.40 0.73
N ILE A 40 9.24 19.08 -0.32
CA ILE A 40 9.87 17.78 -0.53
C ILE A 40 11.36 18.02 -0.75
N ILE A 41 12.17 17.36 0.06
CA ILE A 41 13.64 17.45 0.03
C ILE A 41 14.19 16.09 -0.37
N PRO A 42 14.85 15.96 -1.54
CA PRO A 42 15.39 14.68 -1.99
C PRO A 42 16.58 14.23 -1.12
N PRO A 43 16.91 12.91 -1.14
CA PRO A 43 18.13 12.40 -0.51
C PRO A 43 19.37 13.16 -1.00
N LYS A 44 20.34 13.35 -0.13
CA LYS A 44 21.62 14.06 -0.41
C LYS A 44 21.50 15.59 -0.53
N ASP A 45 20.33 16.17 -0.41
CA ASP A 45 20.19 17.62 -0.29
C ASP A 45 20.56 18.10 1.12
N GLN A 46 20.84 19.40 1.25
CA GLN A 46 21.26 20.01 2.51
C GLN A 46 20.12 20.80 3.14
N ILE A 47 19.81 20.50 4.40
CA ILE A 47 18.79 21.23 5.17
C ILE A 47 19.12 22.72 5.26
N SER A 48 20.40 23.08 5.38
CA SER A 48 20.86 24.47 5.42
C SER A 48 20.49 25.26 4.17
N ARG A 49 20.54 24.62 2.98
CA ARG A 49 20.14 25.24 1.71
C ARG A 49 18.65 25.55 1.70
N VAL A 50 17.84 24.59 2.14
CA VAL A 50 16.38 24.73 2.21
C VAL A 50 15.99 25.75 3.27
N ALA A 51 16.65 25.76 4.43
CA ALA A 51 16.43 26.76 5.47
C ALA A 51 16.72 28.19 4.99
N LYS A 52 17.78 28.36 4.20
CA LYS A 52 18.11 29.65 3.58
C LYS A 52 17.04 30.08 2.57
N MET A 53 16.60 29.17 1.72
CA MET A 53 15.49 29.41 0.78
C MET A 53 14.23 29.86 1.50
N LEU A 54 13.85 29.18 2.59
CA LEU A 54 12.68 29.56 3.39
C LEU A 54 12.84 30.92 4.09
N ALA A 55 14.06 31.32 4.44
CA ALA A 55 14.31 32.64 5.00
C ALA A 55 14.16 33.75 3.93
N GLU A 56 14.59 33.49 2.70
CA GLU A 56 14.38 34.37 1.55
C GLU A 56 12.87 34.49 1.23
N GLU A 57 12.14 33.37 1.21
CA GLU A 57 10.69 33.34 1.00
C GLU A 57 9.92 34.07 2.12
N TYR A 58 10.36 33.97 3.36
CA TYR A 58 9.79 34.74 4.47
C TYR A 58 9.90 36.26 4.23
N GLY A 59 11.06 36.71 3.74
CA GLY A 59 11.27 38.10 3.35
C GLY A 59 10.31 38.54 2.23
N THR A 60 10.18 37.71 1.19
CA THR A 60 9.27 37.95 0.07
C THR A 60 7.79 37.96 0.50
N ALA A 61 7.39 37.01 1.33
CA ALA A 61 6.04 36.89 1.85
C ALA A 61 5.61 38.10 2.71
N SER A 62 6.57 38.79 3.34
CA SER A 62 6.30 40.01 4.10
C SER A 62 5.72 41.14 3.24
N ASN A 63 5.89 41.11 1.93
CA ASN A 63 5.38 42.09 0.97
C ASN A 63 3.97 41.78 0.46
N ILE A 64 3.32 40.69 0.90
CA ILE A 64 1.96 40.34 0.51
C ILE A 64 1.00 41.45 0.97
N LYS A 65 0.21 41.99 0.05
CA LYS A 65 -0.69 43.12 0.32
C LYS A 65 -1.83 42.78 1.28
N SER A 66 -2.41 41.59 1.15
CA SER A 66 -3.47 41.11 2.06
C SER A 66 -2.87 40.79 3.42
N ARG A 67 -3.30 41.50 4.48
CA ARG A 67 -2.83 41.28 5.84
C ARG A 67 -3.11 39.86 6.35
N VAL A 68 -4.32 39.34 6.10
CA VAL A 68 -4.73 38.01 6.56
C VAL A 68 -3.86 36.97 5.87
N ASN A 69 -3.80 36.99 4.54
CA ASN A 69 -3.01 36.02 3.77
C ASN A 69 -1.51 36.10 4.10
N ARG A 70 -0.98 37.32 4.30
CA ARG A 70 0.41 37.52 4.73
C ARG A 70 0.70 36.84 6.07
N LEU A 71 -0.15 37.03 7.08
CA LEU A 71 0.04 36.44 8.41
C LEU A 71 -0.03 34.90 8.36
N SER A 72 -0.98 34.34 7.61
CA SER A 72 -1.11 32.90 7.44
C SER A 72 0.10 32.28 6.73
N VAL A 73 0.59 32.91 5.64
CA VAL A 73 1.79 32.45 4.92
C VAL A 73 3.05 32.54 5.80
N LEU A 74 3.26 33.65 6.51
CA LEU A 74 4.39 33.81 7.43
C LEU A 74 4.33 32.80 8.58
N SER A 75 3.14 32.50 9.12
CA SER A 75 2.93 31.46 10.12
C SER A 75 3.29 30.08 9.59
N ALA A 76 2.86 29.76 8.36
CA ALA A 76 3.19 28.47 7.71
C ALA A 76 4.71 28.31 7.46
N ILE A 77 5.38 29.35 6.93
CA ILE A 77 6.84 29.32 6.72
C ILE A 77 7.57 29.14 8.05
N THR A 78 7.17 29.86 9.11
CA THR A 78 7.77 29.72 10.44
C THR A 78 7.60 28.31 11.00
N SER A 79 6.41 27.73 10.85
CA SER A 79 6.14 26.34 11.26
C SER A 79 7.01 25.34 10.50
N THR A 80 7.18 25.54 9.17
CA THR A 80 8.05 24.70 8.34
C THR A 80 9.52 24.81 8.78
N GLN A 81 9.99 26.02 9.07
CA GLN A 81 11.36 26.23 9.58
C GLN A 81 11.57 25.55 10.94
N GLN A 82 10.56 25.59 11.83
CA GLN A 82 10.64 24.90 13.12
C GLN A 82 10.73 23.40 12.96
N ARG A 83 9.95 22.81 12.01
CA ARG A 83 10.01 21.38 11.70
C ARG A 83 11.37 20.98 11.13
N LEU A 84 11.94 21.77 10.23
CA LEU A 84 13.28 21.49 9.69
C LEU A 84 14.38 21.47 10.75
N LYS A 85 14.25 22.25 11.83
CA LYS A 85 15.23 22.25 12.94
C LYS A 85 15.28 20.92 13.72
N LEU A 86 14.26 20.06 13.59
CA LEU A 86 14.27 18.74 14.20
C LEU A 86 15.23 17.76 13.52
N TYR A 87 15.65 18.10 12.30
CA TYR A 87 16.51 17.25 11.47
C TYR A 87 17.91 17.85 11.33
N ASN A 88 18.94 17.11 11.72
CA ASN A 88 20.34 17.50 11.48
C ASN A 88 20.79 17.21 10.04
N LYS A 89 20.22 16.16 9.43
CA LYS A 89 20.48 15.71 8.06
C LYS A 89 19.18 15.29 7.40
N VAL A 90 19.13 15.38 6.07
CA VAL A 90 18.03 14.77 5.31
C VAL A 90 18.11 13.26 5.46
N PRO A 91 16.99 12.58 5.77
CA PRO A 91 16.92 11.12 5.85
C PRO A 91 17.32 10.44 4.53
N PRO A 92 17.70 9.13 4.56
CA PRO A 92 18.15 8.40 3.38
C PRO A 92 17.17 8.39 2.20
N ASN A 93 15.88 8.41 2.48
CA ASN A 93 14.81 8.41 1.48
C ASN A 93 14.31 9.82 1.13
N GLY A 94 14.86 10.86 1.74
CA GLY A 94 14.38 12.24 1.61
C GLY A 94 13.49 12.65 2.78
N LEU A 95 13.00 13.87 2.76
CA LEU A 95 12.13 14.44 3.79
C LEU A 95 10.95 15.13 3.15
N VAL A 96 9.75 14.82 3.63
CA VAL A 96 8.50 15.44 3.22
C VAL A 96 7.94 16.25 4.38
N VAL A 97 7.55 17.49 4.12
CA VAL A 97 6.99 18.40 5.13
C VAL A 97 5.73 19.08 4.56
N TYR A 98 4.63 18.95 5.27
CA TYR A 98 3.37 19.66 4.98
C TYR A 98 3.00 20.52 6.18
N CYS A 99 2.94 21.83 5.98
CA CYS A 99 2.56 22.79 7.01
C CYS A 99 1.51 23.76 6.48
N GLY A 100 0.49 24.04 7.28
CA GLY A 100 -0.54 25.02 6.88
C GLY A 100 -1.72 25.06 7.82
N GLU A 101 -2.65 25.97 7.53
CA GLU A 101 -3.91 26.12 8.24
C GLU A 101 -5.05 25.62 7.35
N ILE A 102 -5.79 24.62 7.83
CA ILE A 102 -6.90 24.02 7.11
C ILE A 102 -8.23 24.44 7.77
N ILE A 103 -9.27 24.45 6.95
CA ILE A 103 -10.65 24.63 7.41
C ILE A 103 -11.23 23.24 7.64
N THR A 104 -11.66 22.96 8.87
CA THR A 104 -12.36 21.71 9.19
C THR A 104 -13.80 21.75 8.68
N SER A 105 -14.47 20.59 8.62
CA SER A 105 -15.91 20.49 8.27
C SER A 105 -16.81 21.36 9.13
N GLU A 106 -16.37 21.71 10.33
CA GLU A 106 -17.06 22.60 11.27
C GLU A 106 -16.78 24.09 11.02
N GLY A 107 -16.01 24.43 9.99
CA GLY A 107 -15.61 25.81 9.70
C GLY A 107 -14.54 26.38 10.63
N LYS A 108 -13.93 25.55 11.50
CA LYS A 108 -12.84 25.97 12.39
C LYS A 108 -11.50 25.85 11.68
N GLU A 109 -10.60 26.81 11.93
CA GLU A 109 -9.23 26.74 11.44
C GLU A 109 -8.39 25.83 12.33
N ARG A 110 -7.67 24.87 11.73
CA ARG A 110 -6.76 23.96 12.41
C ARG A 110 -5.40 23.97 11.73
N LYS A 111 -4.33 24.11 12.52
CA LYS A 111 -2.96 23.98 12.04
C LYS A 111 -2.59 22.52 11.81
N ILE A 112 -2.03 22.24 10.65
CA ILE A 112 -1.42 20.93 10.31
C ILE A 112 0.07 21.15 10.14
N ASN A 113 0.87 20.32 10.82
CA ASN A 113 2.32 20.24 10.70
C ASN A 113 2.69 18.75 10.68
N ILE A 114 3.01 18.25 9.49
CA ILE A 114 3.33 16.85 9.24
C ILE A 114 4.70 16.80 8.58
N ASP A 115 5.61 16.01 9.15
CA ASP A 115 6.94 15.75 8.61
C ASP A 115 7.25 14.26 8.75
N PHE A 116 7.76 13.65 7.69
CA PHE A 116 8.10 12.23 7.67
C PHE A 116 9.11 11.88 6.58
N GLU A 117 9.80 10.75 6.77
CA GLU A 117 10.62 10.11 5.74
C GLU A 117 9.74 9.21 4.88
N PRO A 118 9.76 9.32 3.53
CA PRO A 118 9.03 8.41 2.67
C PRO A 118 9.64 7.00 2.67
N PHE A 119 8.82 5.99 2.43
CA PHE A 119 9.21 4.57 2.42
C PHE A 119 10.11 4.17 1.24
N LYS A 120 10.21 5.00 0.21
CA LYS A 120 11.14 4.87 -0.93
C LYS A 120 11.83 6.21 -1.18
N PRO A 121 13.07 6.20 -1.74
CA PRO A 121 13.76 7.43 -2.06
C PRO A 121 12.97 8.30 -3.04
N ILE A 122 12.71 9.55 -2.65
CA ILE A 122 12.02 10.54 -3.48
C ILE A 122 13.06 11.45 -4.14
N ASN A 123 13.09 11.46 -5.47
CA ASN A 123 14.07 12.24 -6.22
C ASN A 123 13.57 13.64 -6.62
N THR A 124 12.32 13.92 -6.34
CA THR A 124 11.68 15.20 -6.66
C THR A 124 12.00 16.22 -5.58
N SER A 125 12.43 17.42 -5.97
CA SER A 125 12.53 18.58 -5.08
C SER A 125 11.33 19.49 -5.34
N LEU A 126 10.54 19.77 -4.31
CA LEU A 126 9.32 20.55 -4.41
C LEU A 126 9.26 21.57 -3.28
N TYR A 127 8.93 22.82 -3.61
CA TYR A 127 8.45 23.82 -2.68
C TYR A 127 7.31 24.58 -3.31
N LEU A 128 6.13 24.46 -2.74
CA LEU A 128 4.93 25.17 -3.17
C LEU A 128 4.16 25.70 -1.95
N CYS A 129 3.65 26.90 -2.09
CA CYS A 129 2.77 27.54 -1.11
C CYS A 129 1.47 27.89 -1.82
N ASP A 130 0.40 27.13 -1.58
CA ASP A 130 -0.85 27.19 -2.33
C ASP A 130 -2.07 27.01 -1.38
N ASN A 131 -3.27 26.96 -1.96
CA ASN A 131 -4.53 26.72 -1.23
C ASN A 131 -4.83 25.24 -0.99
N LYS A 132 -3.99 24.35 -1.48
CA LYS A 132 -4.04 22.89 -1.29
C LYS A 132 -2.64 22.32 -1.05
N PHE A 133 -2.57 21.13 -0.48
CA PHE A 133 -1.34 20.36 -0.46
C PHE A 133 -1.11 19.66 -1.79
N HIS A 134 0.15 19.60 -2.21
CA HIS A 134 0.60 18.90 -3.41
C HIS A 134 1.15 17.53 -3.01
N THR A 135 0.40 16.47 -3.32
CA THR A 135 0.69 15.08 -2.94
C THR A 135 1.07 14.22 -4.13
N GLU A 136 1.11 14.80 -5.34
CA GLU A 136 1.33 14.09 -6.59
C GLU A 136 2.62 13.25 -6.58
N ALA A 137 3.72 13.82 -6.05
CA ALA A 137 5.00 13.11 -5.95
C ALA A 137 4.98 11.91 -4.99
N LEU A 138 4.15 11.97 -3.94
CA LEU A 138 3.93 10.83 -3.03
C LEU A 138 3.04 9.77 -3.68
N SER A 139 2.03 10.18 -4.41
CA SER A 139 1.15 9.27 -5.16
C SER A 139 1.94 8.50 -6.21
N GLU A 140 2.87 9.16 -6.91
CA GLU A 140 3.80 8.52 -7.86
C GLU A 140 4.67 7.44 -7.20
N LEU A 141 5.13 7.66 -5.95
CA LEU A 141 5.86 6.62 -5.20
C LEU A 141 5.00 5.38 -4.90
N LEU A 142 3.68 5.56 -4.73
CA LEU A 142 2.74 4.46 -4.51
C LEU A 142 2.42 3.70 -5.79
N GLU A 143 2.40 4.37 -6.94
CA GLU A 143 2.10 3.78 -8.24
C GLU A 143 3.25 2.92 -8.80
N SER A 144 4.45 3.00 -8.23
CA SER A 144 5.62 2.27 -8.67
C SER A 144 5.60 0.76 -8.35
N ASP A 145 4.45 0.18 -8.04
CA ASP A 145 4.29 -1.26 -7.92
C ASP A 145 4.46 -1.91 -9.30
N GLN A 146 5.20 -3.03 -9.34
CA GLN A 146 5.45 -3.75 -10.59
C GLN A 146 4.12 -4.20 -11.19
N ALA A 147 3.81 -3.68 -12.37
CA ALA A 147 2.63 -4.09 -13.12
C ALA A 147 2.97 -5.28 -14.02
N PHE A 148 2.15 -6.31 -14.01
CA PHE A 148 2.22 -7.42 -14.95
C PHE A 148 1.12 -7.30 -15.99
N GLY A 149 1.48 -7.46 -17.28
CA GLY A 149 0.55 -7.44 -18.38
C GLY A 149 0.01 -8.84 -18.68
N PHE A 150 -1.23 -8.89 -19.15
CA PHE A 150 -1.91 -10.11 -19.57
C PHE A 150 -2.54 -9.92 -20.94
N ILE A 151 -2.33 -10.89 -21.81
CA ILE A 151 -3.02 -10.99 -23.10
C ILE A 151 -3.77 -12.32 -23.10
N ILE A 152 -5.10 -12.26 -23.08
CA ILE A 152 -5.97 -13.43 -23.11
C ILE A 152 -6.58 -13.52 -24.50
N MET A 153 -6.30 -14.62 -25.20
CA MET A 153 -6.74 -14.85 -26.58
C MET A 153 -7.62 -16.08 -26.67
N ASP A 154 -8.76 -15.95 -27.31
CA ASP A 154 -9.62 -17.08 -27.68
C ASP A 154 -10.16 -16.93 -29.11
N GLY A 155 -11.00 -17.88 -29.56
CA GLY A 155 -11.63 -17.83 -30.88
C GLY A 155 -12.67 -16.72 -31.05
N ASN A 156 -13.07 -16.02 -29.99
CA ASN A 156 -14.07 -14.97 -29.98
C ASN A 156 -13.47 -13.56 -29.84
N GLY A 157 -12.20 -13.46 -29.41
CA GLY A 157 -11.54 -12.18 -29.28
C GLY A 157 -10.32 -12.19 -28.36
N ALA A 158 -9.89 -11.00 -27.99
CA ALA A 158 -8.77 -10.82 -27.07
C ALA A 158 -9.09 -9.79 -25.98
N LEU A 159 -8.47 -9.99 -24.81
CA LEU A 159 -8.52 -9.09 -23.67
C LEU A 159 -7.10 -8.74 -23.24
N PHE A 160 -6.86 -7.47 -22.97
CA PHE A 160 -5.63 -6.91 -22.45
C PHE A 160 -5.90 -6.40 -21.04
N GLY A 161 -5.18 -6.90 -20.07
CA GLY A 161 -5.31 -6.51 -18.66
C GLY A 161 -3.97 -6.28 -18.01
N THR A 162 -3.99 -5.60 -16.88
CA THR A 162 -2.83 -5.42 -15.99
C THR A 162 -3.18 -5.82 -14.58
N LEU A 163 -2.19 -6.38 -13.89
CA LEU A 163 -2.21 -6.65 -12.46
C LEU A 163 -1.07 -5.86 -11.83
N SER A 164 -1.40 -4.90 -10.97
CA SER A 164 -0.44 -4.07 -10.26
C SER A 164 -0.80 -3.99 -8.79
N GLY A 165 0.11 -4.42 -7.92
CA GLY A 165 -0.18 -4.49 -6.50
C GLY A 165 -1.46 -5.28 -6.22
N ASN A 166 -2.49 -4.61 -5.69
CA ASN A 166 -3.81 -5.19 -5.42
C ASN A 166 -4.87 -4.86 -6.49
N THR A 167 -4.46 -4.22 -7.60
CA THR A 167 -5.40 -3.75 -8.61
C THR A 167 -5.33 -4.59 -9.87
N ARG A 168 -6.47 -5.15 -10.25
CA ARG A 168 -6.71 -5.81 -11.53
C ARG A 168 -7.46 -4.84 -12.44
N GLU A 169 -6.87 -4.48 -13.57
CA GLU A 169 -7.45 -3.56 -14.53
C GLU A 169 -7.57 -4.20 -15.90
N ILE A 170 -8.72 -4.01 -16.55
CA ILE A 170 -8.92 -4.37 -17.94
C ILE A 170 -8.69 -3.13 -18.79
N ARG A 171 -7.58 -3.10 -19.54
CA ARG A 171 -7.22 -1.96 -20.39
C ARG A 171 -8.03 -1.93 -21.67
N GLN A 172 -8.19 -3.09 -22.30
CA GLN A 172 -8.88 -3.18 -23.57
C GLN A 172 -9.42 -4.59 -23.81
N LYS A 173 -10.56 -4.69 -24.50
CA LYS A 173 -11.04 -5.96 -25.07
C LYS A 173 -11.66 -5.70 -26.44
N PHE A 174 -11.52 -6.68 -27.32
CA PHE A 174 -12.22 -6.67 -28.59
C PHE A 174 -12.67 -8.07 -28.97
N SER A 175 -13.74 -8.15 -29.75
CA SER A 175 -14.25 -9.39 -30.33
C SER A 175 -13.80 -9.58 -31.76
N VAL A 176 -13.71 -10.84 -32.18
CA VAL A 176 -13.41 -11.25 -33.53
C VAL A 176 -14.33 -12.41 -33.90
N ASP A 177 -14.74 -12.45 -35.14
CA ASP A 177 -15.50 -13.57 -35.69
C ASP A 177 -14.59 -14.40 -36.59
N LEU A 178 -14.08 -15.50 -36.04
CA LEU A 178 -13.24 -16.44 -36.78
C LEU A 178 -14.09 -17.55 -37.39
N PRO A 179 -13.91 -17.86 -38.68
CA PRO A 179 -14.69 -18.88 -39.35
C PRO A 179 -14.41 -20.26 -38.78
N LYS A 180 -15.48 -20.97 -38.39
CA LYS A 180 -15.41 -22.33 -37.85
C LYS A 180 -14.90 -23.33 -38.91
N LYS A 181 -14.23 -24.38 -38.46
CA LYS A 181 -13.76 -25.48 -39.30
C LYS A 181 -14.97 -26.29 -39.81
N HIS A 182 -15.21 -26.28 -41.09
CA HIS A 182 -16.22 -27.14 -41.71
C HIS A 182 -15.59 -28.48 -42.08
N GLY A 183 -16.15 -29.58 -41.61
CA GLY A 183 -15.63 -30.93 -41.82
C GLY A 183 -15.95 -31.55 -43.19
N ARG A 184 -16.68 -30.83 -44.06
CA ARG A 184 -17.05 -31.35 -45.40
C ARG A 184 -15.94 -31.03 -46.40
N GLY A 185 -15.39 -32.08 -47.03
CA GLY A 185 -14.46 -31.98 -48.15
C GLY A 185 -15.14 -31.48 -49.42
N GLY A 186 -14.36 -31.04 -50.41
CA GLY A 186 -14.80 -30.59 -51.72
C GLY A 186 -13.77 -29.64 -52.34
N GLN A 187 -13.94 -29.29 -53.64
CA GLN A 187 -13.02 -28.41 -54.38
C GLN A 187 -12.78 -27.07 -53.72
N SER A 188 -13.75 -26.53 -52.98
CA SER A 188 -13.64 -25.25 -52.24
C SER A 188 -12.95 -25.38 -50.88
N ALA A 189 -12.66 -26.57 -50.38
CA ALA A 189 -12.06 -26.79 -49.05
C ALA A 189 -10.69 -26.08 -48.91
N LEU A 190 -9.85 -26.12 -49.94
CA LEU A 190 -8.56 -25.43 -49.98
C LEU A 190 -8.70 -23.89 -49.90
N ARG A 191 -9.69 -23.34 -50.61
CA ARG A 191 -9.98 -21.90 -50.59
C ARG A 191 -10.44 -21.46 -49.20
N PHE A 192 -11.36 -22.20 -48.58
CA PHE A 192 -11.82 -21.90 -47.23
C PHE A 192 -10.74 -22.12 -46.18
N ALA A 193 -9.83 -23.07 -46.38
CA ALA A 193 -8.66 -23.24 -45.51
C ALA A 193 -7.76 -21.99 -45.56
N ARG A 194 -7.40 -21.50 -46.75
CA ARG A 194 -6.58 -20.28 -46.90
C ARG A 194 -7.26 -19.05 -46.31
N LEU A 195 -8.57 -18.87 -46.51
CA LEU A 195 -9.32 -17.76 -45.91
C LEU A 195 -9.34 -17.83 -44.38
N ARG A 196 -9.41 -19.03 -43.78
CA ARG A 196 -9.31 -19.20 -42.31
C ARG A 196 -7.92 -18.82 -41.81
N GLU A 197 -6.90 -19.26 -42.53
CA GLU A 197 -5.51 -18.98 -42.20
C GLU A 197 -5.19 -17.48 -42.28
N GLU A 198 -5.68 -16.82 -43.33
CA GLU A 198 -5.58 -15.37 -43.51
C GLU A 198 -6.28 -14.61 -42.36
N LYS A 199 -7.51 -15.00 -42.02
CA LYS A 199 -8.23 -14.37 -40.88
C LYS A 199 -7.55 -14.63 -39.53
N ARG A 200 -6.98 -15.83 -39.34
CA ARG A 200 -6.18 -16.15 -38.15
C ARG A 200 -4.92 -15.27 -38.08
N HIS A 201 -4.21 -15.12 -39.17
CA HIS A 201 -3.03 -14.27 -39.24
C HIS A 201 -3.38 -12.79 -38.99
N ASN A 202 -4.48 -12.29 -39.57
CA ASN A 202 -4.96 -10.93 -39.34
C ASN A 202 -5.40 -10.71 -37.88
N TYR A 203 -5.95 -11.75 -37.24
CA TYR A 203 -6.28 -11.70 -35.83
C TYR A 203 -5.03 -11.58 -34.94
N VAL A 204 -4.00 -12.42 -35.21
CA VAL A 204 -2.71 -12.35 -34.47
C VAL A 204 -2.06 -10.98 -34.69
N ARG A 205 -2.07 -10.44 -35.92
CA ARG A 205 -1.56 -9.10 -36.21
C ARG A 205 -2.28 -8.03 -35.38
N LYS A 206 -3.60 -8.06 -35.35
CA LYS A 206 -4.41 -7.12 -34.59
C LYS A 206 -4.08 -7.18 -33.08
N VAL A 207 -3.91 -8.39 -32.56
CA VAL A 207 -3.50 -8.56 -31.14
C VAL A 207 -2.12 -7.97 -30.89
N ALA A 208 -1.16 -8.20 -31.80
CA ALA A 208 0.19 -7.63 -31.69
C ALA A 208 0.19 -6.09 -31.70
N GLU A 209 -0.61 -5.47 -32.58
CA GLU A 209 -0.78 -4.01 -32.65
C GLU A 209 -1.37 -3.45 -31.35
N HIS A 210 -2.43 -4.07 -30.84
CA HIS A 210 -3.03 -3.65 -29.56
C HIS A 210 -2.12 -3.91 -28.35
N ALA A 211 -1.28 -4.95 -28.39
CA ALA A 211 -0.29 -5.20 -27.35
C ALA A 211 0.72 -4.04 -27.25
N VAL A 212 1.18 -3.54 -28.40
CA VAL A 212 2.08 -2.37 -28.44
C VAL A 212 1.38 -1.14 -27.87
N GLN A 213 0.10 -0.88 -28.24
CA GLN A 213 -0.66 0.27 -27.74
C GLN A 213 -0.87 0.22 -26.21
N ASN A 214 -1.08 -0.95 -25.63
CA ASN A 214 -1.39 -1.10 -24.22
C ASN A 214 -0.15 -1.23 -23.32
N PHE A 215 0.94 -1.82 -23.83
CA PHE A 215 2.09 -2.20 -23.02
C PHE A 215 3.39 -1.48 -23.36
N ILE A 216 3.38 -0.57 -24.34
CA ILE A 216 4.52 0.29 -24.66
C ILE A 216 4.10 1.76 -24.57
N THR A 217 4.79 2.51 -23.71
CA THR A 217 4.63 3.96 -23.54
C THR A 217 6.01 4.60 -23.72
N ASP A 218 6.09 5.68 -24.49
CA ASP A 218 7.35 6.39 -24.74
C ASP A 218 8.52 5.47 -25.18
N ASN A 219 8.22 4.52 -26.05
CA ASN A 219 9.15 3.53 -26.58
C ASN A 219 9.72 2.55 -25.54
N LYS A 220 9.17 2.51 -24.30
CA LYS A 220 9.54 1.60 -23.23
C LYS A 220 8.36 0.70 -22.85
N VAL A 221 8.66 -0.53 -22.47
CA VAL A 221 7.66 -1.45 -21.92
C VAL A 221 7.24 -0.98 -20.53
N ASN A 222 5.94 -0.77 -20.34
CA ASN A 222 5.34 -0.25 -19.09
C ASN A 222 4.95 -1.36 -18.10
N VAL A 223 5.29 -2.62 -18.38
CA VAL A 223 5.05 -3.78 -17.52
C VAL A 223 6.35 -4.50 -17.19
N ALA A 224 6.43 -5.06 -15.98
CA ALA A 224 7.59 -5.81 -15.50
C ALA A 224 7.70 -7.18 -16.20
N GLY A 225 6.56 -7.79 -16.48
CA GLY A 225 6.45 -9.06 -17.19
C GLY A 225 5.12 -9.18 -17.92
N LEU A 226 5.05 -10.05 -18.91
CA LEU A 226 3.88 -10.29 -19.73
C LEU A 226 3.49 -11.78 -19.69
N ILE A 227 2.20 -12.04 -19.53
CA ILE A 227 1.63 -13.40 -19.51
C ILE A 227 0.70 -13.53 -20.69
N LEU A 228 0.95 -14.56 -21.50
CA LEU A 228 0.11 -14.92 -22.63
C LEU A 228 -0.81 -16.07 -22.22
N ALA A 229 -2.11 -15.91 -22.38
CA ALA A 229 -3.11 -16.90 -22.01
C ALA A 229 -4.12 -17.13 -23.14
N GLY A 230 -4.64 -18.35 -23.24
CA GLY A 230 -5.64 -18.64 -24.23
C GLY A 230 -6.06 -20.11 -24.23
N SER A 231 -7.26 -20.37 -24.76
CA SER A 231 -7.84 -21.71 -24.88
C SER A 231 -7.39 -22.49 -26.12
N ALA A 232 -6.67 -21.84 -27.04
CA ALA A 232 -6.20 -22.43 -28.30
C ALA A 232 -4.77 -21.98 -28.60
N ASP A 233 -4.21 -22.42 -29.71
CA ASP A 233 -2.82 -22.15 -30.10
C ASP A 233 -2.52 -20.70 -30.50
N PHE A 234 -3.50 -19.80 -30.47
CA PHE A 234 -3.31 -18.38 -30.81
C PHE A 234 -2.22 -17.68 -29.98
N LYS A 235 -2.12 -18.02 -28.68
CA LYS A 235 -1.06 -17.50 -27.81
C LYS A 235 0.33 -17.94 -28.25
N ASN A 236 0.45 -19.18 -28.75
CA ASN A 236 1.70 -19.72 -29.28
C ASN A 236 2.01 -19.09 -30.66
N ASP A 237 0.99 -18.93 -31.50
CA ASP A 237 1.13 -18.24 -32.80
C ASP A 237 1.61 -16.80 -32.58
N LEU A 238 1.06 -16.08 -31.59
CA LEU A 238 1.50 -14.72 -31.22
C LEU A 238 2.95 -14.71 -30.73
N ASN A 239 3.28 -15.60 -29.80
CA ASN A 239 4.61 -15.66 -29.19
C ASN A 239 5.72 -16.00 -30.19
N GLN A 240 5.40 -16.76 -31.23
CA GLN A 240 6.32 -17.16 -32.32
C GLN A 240 6.28 -16.24 -33.52
N SER A 241 5.36 -15.29 -33.55
CA SER A 241 5.15 -14.41 -34.71
C SER A 241 6.17 -13.26 -34.75
N ASP A 242 6.74 -13.02 -35.93
CA ASP A 242 7.58 -11.84 -36.18
C ASP A 242 6.80 -10.52 -36.07
N LEU A 243 5.45 -10.58 -36.03
CA LEU A 243 4.58 -9.43 -35.84
C LEU A 243 4.55 -8.96 -34.38
N PHE A 244 4.94 -9.82 -33.43
CA PHE A 244 4.96 -9.48 -32.02
C PHE A 244 6.23 -8.71 -31.69
N ASP A 245 6.07 -7.51 -31.12
CA ASP A 245 7.21 -6.63 -30.82
C ASP A 245 8.24 -7.34 -29.95
N GLN A 246 9.51 -7.32 -30.36
CA GLN A 246 10.61 -8.00 -29.67
C GLN A 246 10.78 -7.56 -28.23
N ARG A 247 10.46 -6.30 -27.91
CA ARG A 247 10.53 -5.76 -26.54
C ARG A 247 9.47 -6.41 -25.65
N LEU A 248 8.30 -6.71 -26.19
CA LEU A 248 7.23 -7.42 -25.48
C LEU A 248 7.52 -8.90 -25.41
N SER A 249 8.00 -9.51 -26.49
CA SER A 249 8.40 -10.92 -26.51
C SER A 249 9.47 -11.22 -25.47
N ALA A 250 10.47 -10.34 -25.31
CA ALA A 250 11.49 -10.45 -24.27
C ALA A 250 10.95 -10.34 -22.82
N LYS A 251 9.74 -9.81 -22.66
CA LYS A 251 9.06 -9.68 -21.36
C LYS A 251 8.05 -10.78 -21.08
N VAL A 252 7.85 -11.73 -22.01
CA VAL A 252 6.96 -12.87 -21.78
C VAL A 252 7.58 -13.77 -20.71
N VAL A 253 6.91 -13.86 -19.58
CA VAL A 253 7.35 -14.63 -18.41
C VAL A 253 6.72 -16.02 -18.41
N LYS A 254 5.47 -16.12 -18.83
CA LYS A 254 4.72 -17.39 -18.84
C LYS A 254 3.67 -17.41 -19.95
N VAL A 255 3.46 -18.59 -20.51
CA VAL A 255 2.36 -18.88 -21.42
C VAL A 255 1.48 -19.93 -20.76
N VAL A 256 0.18 -19.66 -20.63
CA VAL A 256 -0.76 -20.51 -19.89
C VAL A 256 -1.98 -20.88 -20.71
N ASP A 257 -2.46 -22.10 -20.52
CA ASP A 257 -3.70 -22.59 -21.09
C ASP A 257 -4.87 -22.26 -20.17
N VAL A 258 -5.88 -21.57 -20.71
CA VAL A 258 -7.11 -21.25 -19.99
C VAL A 258 -8.32 -21.84 -20.71
N SER A 259 -9.31 -22.26 -19.94
CA SER A 259 -10.51 -22.91 -20.49
C SER A 259 -11.50 -21.92 -21.09
N TYR A 260 -11.44 -20.66 -20.68
CA TYR A 260 -12.35 -19.60 -21.07
C TYR A 260 -11.59 -18.37 -21.57
N GLY A 261 -12.22 -17.58 -22.46
CA GLY A 261 -11.72 -16.26 -22.83
C GLY A 261 -12.27 -15.14 -21.95
N GLY A 262 -11.93 -13.90 -22.29
CA GLY A 262 -12.43 -12.71 -21.63
C GLY A 262 -12.01 -12.63 -20.16
N GLU A 263 -12.90 -12.11 -19.31
CA GLU A 263 -12.61 -11.83 -17.90
C GLU A 263 -12.40 -13.09 -17.06
N ASN A 264 -13.16 -14.14 -17.34
CA ASN A 264 -12.99 -15.43 -16.67
C ASN A 264 -11.63 -16.06 -17.01
N GLY A 265 -11.21 -15.97 -18.27
CA GLY A 265 -9.88 -16.38 -18.68
C GLY A 265 -8.77 -15.55 -18.03
N PHE A 266 -9.00 -14.27 -17.83
CA PHE A 266 -8.06 -13.41 -17.10
C PHE A 266 -7.89 -13.84 -15.64
N ASN A 267 -8.97 -14.13 -14.93
CA ASN A 267 -8.91 -14.65 -13.56
C ASN A 267 -8.16 -16.00 -13.51
N GLN A 268 -8.49 -16.92 -14.40
CA GLN A 268 -7.84 -18.22 -14.51
C GLN A 268 -6.35 -18.07 -14.85
N ALA A 269 -5.98 -17.13 -15.72
CA ALA A 269 -4.57 -16.86 -16.05
C ALA A 269 -3.79 -16.33 -14.85
N ILE A 270 -4.40 -15.49 -14.00
CA ILE A 270 -3.80 -15.02 -12.75
C ILE A 270 -3.54 -16.19 -11.81
N GLU A 271 -4.51 -17.09 -11.62
CA GLU A 271 -4.39 -18.26 -10.75
C GLU A 271 -3.29 -19.21 -11.21
N LEU A 272 -3.29 -19.58 -12.49
CA LEU A 272 -2.28 -20.48 -13.08
C LEU A 272 -0.88 -19.88 -13.12
N SER A 273 -0.77 -18.56 -13.01
CA SER A 273 0.50 -17.83 -12.97
C SER A 273 0.90 -17.43 -11.54
N SER A 274 0.16 -17.86 -10.52
CA SER A 274 0.35 -17.43 -9.12
C SER A 274 1.75 -17.68 -8.57
N GLU A 275 2.44 -18.73 -9.00
CA GLU A 275 3.83 -18.99 -8.61
C GLU A 275 4.80 -17.93 -9.18
N THR A 276 4.61 -17.58 -10.46
CA THR A 276 5.42 -16.57 -11.14
C THR A 276 5.12 -15.15 -10.63
N LEU A 277 3.87 -14.93 -10.20
CA LEU A 277 3.37 -13.69 -9.65
C LEU A 277 3.45 -13.66 -8.11
N GLY A 278 4.19 -14.57 -7.49
CA GLY A 278 4.22 -14.76 -6.03
C GLY A 278 4.52 -13.51 -5.20
N ASN A 279 5.17 -12.52 -5.79
CA ASN A 279 5.48 -11.24 -5.15
C ASN A 279 4.43 -10.15 -5.39
N VAL A 280 3.34 -10.44 -6.10
CA VAL A 280 2.25 -9.48 -6.30
C VAL A 280 1.33 -9.52 -5.08
N LYS A 281 1.08 -8.35 -4.48
CA LYS A 281 0.26 -8.21 -3.27
C LYS A 281 -1.11 -8.86 -3.38
N PHE A 282 -1.74 -8.75 -4.54
CA PHE A 282 -3.04 -9.39 -4.81
C PHE A 282 -3.01 -10.90 -4.60
N ILE A 283 -1.94 -11.57 -5.04
CA ILE A 283 -1.80 -13.03 -4.89
C ILE A 283 -1.48 -13.40 -3.45
N GLN A 284 -0.68 -12.60 -2.76
CA GLN A 284 -0.37 -12.81 -1.33
C GLN A 284 -1.63 -12.66 -0.49
N GLU A 285 -2.41 -11.60 -0.73
CA GLU A 285 -3.69 -11.36 -0.07
C GLU A 285 -4.67 -12.53 -0.28
N LYS A 286 -4.82 -12.99 -1.53
CA LYS A 286 -5.68 -14.12 -1.85
C LYS A 286 -5.25 -15.40 -1.14
N LYS A 287 -3.94 -15.69 -1.08
CA LYS A 287 -3.40 -16.85 -0.35
C LYS A 287 -3.68 -16.76 1.15
N LEU A 288 -3.49 -15.59 1.74
CA LEU A 288 -3.75 -15.35 3.16
C LEU A 288 -5.22 -15.60 3.52
N ILE A 289 -6.13 -15.00 2.73
CA ILE A 289 -7.58 -15.14 2.99
C ILE A 289 -8.04 -16.58 2.77
N ASN A 290 -7.53 -17.28 1.74
CA ASN A 290 -7.83 -18.69 1.53
C ASN A 290 -7.35 -19.55 2.71
N ALA A 291 -6.13 -19.33 3.21
CA ALA A 291 -5.63 -20.05 4.39
C ALA A 291 -6.52 -19.78 5.62
N TYR A 292 -7.01 -18.55 5.78
CA TYR A 292 -7.96 -18.20 6.84
C TYR A 292 -9.30 -18.96 6.70
N PHE A 293 -9.85 -19.06 5.48
CA PHE A 293 -11.09 -19.81 5.23
C PHE A 293 -10.92 -21.33 5.34
N ASP A 294 -9.73 -21.83 4.97
CA ASP A 294 -9.38 -23.24 5.17
C ASP A 294 -9.40 -23.62 6.66
N GLU A 295 -8.85 -22.78 7.53
CA GLU A 295 -8.89 -22.97 8.99
C GLU A 295 -10.32 -22.91 9.55
N ILE A 296 -11.20 -22.05 9.01
CA ILE A 296 -12.63 -22.05 9.35
C ILE A 296 -13.28 -23.36 8.90
N SER A 297 -13.00 -23.80 7.67
CA SER A 297 -13.59 -25.02 7.11
C SER A 297 -13.18 -26.29 7.86
N LEU A 298 -11.97 -26.29 8.42
CA LEU A 298 -11.44 -27.37 9.26
C LEU A 298 -11.97 -27.34 10.69
N ASP A 299 -12.72 -26.30 11.07
CA ASP A 299 -13.19 -26.07 12.47
C ASP A 299 -12.04 -26.19 13.50
N SER A 300 -10.87 -25.67 13.13
CA SER A 300 -9.66 -25.78 13.96
C SER A 300 -9.76 -25.00 15.27
N GLY A 301 -10.65 -24.02 15.34
CA GLY A 301 -10.77 -23.07 16.44
C GLY A 301 -9.57 -22.13 16.56
N LYS A 302 -8.74 -22.02 15.51
CA LYS A 302 -7.57 -21.14 15.46
C LYS A 302 -7.82 -19.85 14.67
N VAL A 303 -9.05 -19.48 14.46
CA VAL A 303 -9.44 -18.23 13.82
C VAL A 303 -10.47 -17.52 14.68
N CYS A 304 -10.41 -16.19 14.64
CA CYS A 304 -11.43 -15.33 15.20
C CYS A 304 -11.84 -14.25 14.20
N TYR A 305 -13.00 -13.68 14.39
CA TYR A 305 -13.57 -12.63 13.55
C TYR A 305 -14.37 -11.64 14.38
N GLY A 306 -14.56 -10.44 13.81
CA GLY A 306 -15.21 -9.34 14.52
C GLY A 306 -14.25 -8.61 15.45
N VAL A 307 -14.64 -7.40 15.85
CA VAL A 307 -13.78 -6.50 16.61
C VAL A 307 -13.45 -7.05 17.99
N GLU A 308 -14.47 -7.50 18.74
CA GLU A 308 -14.31 -7.91 20.13
C GLU A 308 -13.43 -9.15 20.28
N ASP A 309 -13.73 -10.24 19.55
CA ASP A 309 -12.97 -11.48 19.66
C ASP A 309 -11.53 -11.31 19.14
N THR A 310 -11.34 -10.49 18.11
CA THR A 310 -10.00 -10.19 17.60
C THR A 310 -9.16 -9.42 18.63
N LEU A 311 -9.75 -8.45 19.32
CA LEU A 311 -9.04 -7.71 20.38
C LEU A 311 -8.75 -8.61 21.59
N ARG A 312 -9.69 -9.47 21.99
CA ARG A 312 -9.44 -10.47 23.05
C ARG A 312 -8.32 -11.44 22.68
N ALA A 313 -8.26 -11.86 21.42
CA ALA A 313 -7.19 -12.72 20.93
C ALA A 313 -5.82 -12.00 20.93
N LEU A 314 -5.80 -10.69 20.66
CA LEU A 314 -4.61 -9.86 20.76
C LEU A 314 -4.16 -9.71 22.22
N ASP A 315 -5.05 -9.35 23.12
CA ASP A 315 -4.77 -9.17 24.56
C ASP A 315 -4.27 -10.46 25.21
N ALA A 316 -4.81 -11.61 24.78
CA ALA A 316 -4.34 -12.93 25.20
C ALA A 316 -3.00 -13.37 24.57
N GLY A 317 -2.44 -12.58 23.64
CA GLY A 317 -1.21 -12.93 22.90
C GLY A 317 -1.38 -14.14 21.98
N ALA A 318 -2.62 -14.53 21.70
CA ALA A 318 -2.93 -15.68 20.86
C ALA A 318 -2.89 -15.37 19.36
N ALA A 319 -3.12 -14.13 18.96
CA ALA A 319 -3.11 -13.71 17.57
C ALA A 319 -1.68 -13.80 16.99
N GLU A 320 -1.53 -14.55 15.92
CA GLU A 320 -0.30 -14.66 15.13
C GLU A 320 -0.32 -13.67 13.97
N THR A 321 -1.38 -13.72 13.19
CA THR A 321 -1.59 -12.83 12.04
C THR A 321 -2.94 -12.15 12.16
N LEU A 322 -2.90 -10.84 12.33
CA LEU A 322 -4.07 -9.97 12.34
C LEU A 322 -4.38 -9.57 10.90
N ILE A 323 -5.59 -9.83 10.45
CA ILE A 323 -6.08 -9.53 9.11
C ILE A 323 -7.11 -8.41 9.21
N VAL A 324 -6.86 -7.29 8.55
CA VAL A 324 -7.72 -6.10 8.66
C VAL A 324 -7.99 -5.49 7.29
N PHE A 325 -9.24 -5.14 7.04
CA PHE A 325 -9.63 -4.42 5.83
C PHE A 325 -9.02 -3.01 5.80
N GLU A 326 -8.38 -2.62 4.68
CA GLU A 326 -7.63 -1.35 4.54
C GLU A 326 -8.49 -0.09 4.77
N ASN A 327 -9.81 -0.19 4.65
CA ASN A 327 -10.78 0.88 4.88
C ASN A 327 -11.78 0.54 6.00
N LEU A 328 -11.34 -0.17 7.04
CA LEU A 328 -12.20 -0.48 8.19
C LEU A 328 -12.67 0.81 8.87
N GLU A 329 -13.99 1.02 8.94
CA GLU A 329 -14.62 2.21 9.49
C GLU A 329 -15.12 1.94 10.92
N VAL A 330 -14.18 1.68 11.83
CA VAL A 330 -14.44 1.52 13.26
C VAL A 330 -13.62 2.54 14.03
N THR A 331 -14.27 3.25 14.95
CA THR A 331 -13.64 4.22 15.83
C THR A 331 -13.47 3.62 17.23
N ARG A 332 -12.28 3.78 17.79
CA ARG A 332 -11.95 3.46 19.17
C ARG A 332 -12.05 4.71 20.01
N TRP A 333 -12.86 4.65 21.05
CA TRP A 333 -13.07 5.72 22.02
C TRP A 333 -12.48 5.31 23.36
N THR A 334 -11.73 6.20 23.97
CA THR A 334 -11.34 6.10 25.37
C THR A 334 -12.20 7.09 26.14
N LEU A 335 -13.09 6.58 26.96
CA LEU A 335 -14.09 7.34 27.71
C LEU A 335 -13.73 7.28 29.20
N LYS A 336 -14.00 8.36 29.92
CA LYS A 336 -13.85 8.42 31.37
C LYS A 336 -15.22 8.38 32.01
N SER A 337 -15.45 7.36 32.84
CA SER A 337 -16.66 7.26 33.65
C SER A 337 -16.67 8.31 34.76
N SER A 338 -17.85 8.66 35.25
CA SER A 338 -18.06 9.53 36.40
C SER A 338 -17.38 8.97 37.69
N SER A 339 -17.21 7.66 37.76
CA SER A 339 -16.48 6.97 38.83
C SER A 339 -14.95 7.05 38.72
N GLY A 340 -14.41 7.62 37.64
CA GLY A 340 -12.98 7.79 37.36
C GLY A 340 -12.33 6.62 36.64
N GLY A 341 -13.09 5.58 36.23
CA GLY A 341 -12.61 4.47 35.42
C GLY A 341 -12.52 4.85 33.93
N GLU A 342 -11.55 4.26 33.21
CA GLU A 342 -11.46 4.38 31.76
C GLU A 342 -12.21 3.22 31.11
N ILE A 343 -13.09 3.53 30.15
CA ILE A 343 -13.87 2.58 29.37
C ILE A 343 -13.47 2.72 27.90
N ILE A 344 -13.17 1.59 27.29
CA ILE A 344 -12.85 1.53 25.85
C ILE A 344 -14.10 1.07 25.11
N LEU A 345 -14.54 1.88 24.14
CA LEU A 345 -15.68 1.59 23.29
C LEU A 345 -15.25 1.56 21.83
N HIS A 346 -15.76 0.59 21.07
CA HIS A 346 -15.54 0.47 19.64
C HIS A 346 -16.88 0.63 18.93
N THR A 347 -16.98 1.59 18.02
CA THR A 347 -18.23 1.92 17.33
C THR A 347 -18.05 2.02 15.84
N ASN A 348 -19.06 1.60 15.10
CA ASN A 348 -19.22 1.90 13.70
C ASN A 348 -19.91 3.26 13.53
N LYS A 349 -19.87 3.85 12.33
CA LYS A 349 -20.51 5.15 12.04
C LYS A 349 -22.00 5.23 12.40
N GLU A 350 -22.72 4.11 12.32
CA GLU A 350 -24.13 4.05 12.70
C GLU A 350 -24.30 4.10 14.23
N GLN A 351 -23.43 3.40 14.95
CA GLN A 351 -23.40 3.38 16.42
C GLN A 351 -22.92 4.70 17.02
N GLU A 352 -22.09 5.47 16.30
CA GLU A 352 -21.65 6.80 16.75
C GLU A 352 -22.82 7.79 16.84
N GLN A 353 -23.90 7.57 16.10
CA GLN A 353 -25.10 8.42 16.16
C GLN A 353 -25.96 8.14 17.40
N ASP A 354 -25.80 6.97 18.00
CA ASP A 354 -26.52 6.57 19.20
C ASP A 354 -25.78 7.04 20.46
N ARG A 355 -26.22 8.18 20.99
CA ARG A 355 -25.64 8.76 22.21
C ARG A 355 -25.82 7.91 23.46
N SER A 356 -26.71 6.92 23.44
CA SER A 356 -26.92 6.04 24.59
C SER A 356 -25.68 5.23 24.96
N GLN A 357 -24.83 4.94 23.96
CA GLN A 357 -23.57 4.20 24.17
C GLN A 357 -22.48 5.01 24.89
N PHE A 358 -22.60 6.35 24.86
CA PHE A 358 -21.68 7.26 25.52
C PHE A 358 -22.14 7.67 26.93
N MET A 359 -23.25 7.08 27.41
CA MET A 359 -23.75 7.30 28.74
C MET A 359 -23.25 6.26 29.72
N ASP A 360 -22.84 6.72 30.88
CA ASP A 360 -22.46 5.87 32.00
C ASP A 360 -23.69 5.09 32.49
N LYS A 361 -23.60 3.76 32.49
CA LYS A 361 -24.71 2.87 32.89
C LYS A 361 -25.14 3.02 34.35
N GLU A 362 -24.23 3.47 35.22
CA GLU A 362 -24.48 3.64 36.65
C GLU A 362 -25.09 5.00 36.97
N THR A 363 -24.58 6.06 36.35
CA THR A 363 -24.97 7.45 36.70
C THR A 363 -25.93 8.07 35.70
N GLY A 364 -26.05 7.49 34.49
CA GLY A 364 -26.86 8.06 33.39
C GLY A 364 -26.35 9.40 32.87
N GLN A 365 -25.08 9.75 33.17
CA GLN A 365 -24.42 10.94 32.68
C GLN A 365 -23.57 10.63 31.45
N GLU A 366 -23.38 11.62 30.59
CA GLU A 366 -22.50 11.49 29.41
C GLU A 366 -21.05 11.41 29.89
N MET A 367 -20.33 10.37 29.40
CA MET A 367 -18.92 10.15 29.75
C MET A 367 -18.01 11.16 29.03
N GLU A 368 -16.93 11.54 29.69
CA GLU A 368 -15.93 12.45 29.10
C GLU A 368 -15.09 11.69 28.07
N ILE A 369 -15.01 12.22 26.84
CA ILE A 369 -14.17 11.65 25.77
C ILE A 369 -12.72 12.09 26.01
N ILE A 370 -11.84 11.14 26.38
CA ILE A 370 -10.40 11.37 26.52
C ILE A 370 -9.74 11.32 25.16
N GLU A 371 -10.02 10.26 24.38
CA GLU A 371 -9.39 10.02 23.09
C GLU A 371 -10.37 9.42 22.08
N GLN A 372 -10.26 9.85 20.84
CA GLN A 372 -10.96 9.30 19.70
C GLN A 372 -9.96 9.03 18.59
N ILE A 373 -9.76 7.76 18.24
CA ILE A 373 -8.84 7.31 17.20
C ILE A 373 -9.49 6.24 16.32
N SER A 374 -9.14 6.18 15.04
CA SER A 374 -9.54 5.05 14.19
C SER A 374 -8.92 3.77 14.74
N LEU A 375 -9.73 2.70 14.93
CA LEU A 375 -9.23 1.40 15.37
C LEU A 375 -8.10 0.90 14.47
N LEU A 376 -8.19 1.15 13.18
CA LEU A 376 -7.18 0.78 12.19
C LEU A 376 -5.84 1.51 12.42
N GLU A 377 -5.86 2.80 12.78
CA GLU A 377 -4.64 3.55 13.13
C GLU A 377 -4.03 3.01 14.42
N TRP A 378 -4.84 2.76 15.43
CA TRP A 378 -4.40 2.20 16.69
C TRP A 378 -3.77 0.81 16.51
N LEU A 379 -4.39 -0.08 15.72
CA LEU A 379 -3.83 -1.39 15.40
C LEU A 379 -2.51 -1.28 14.63
N ALA A 380 -2.40 -0.36 13.67
CA ALA A 380 -1.18 -0.14 12.89
C ALA A 380 0.00 0.41 13.73
N GLU A 381 -0.27 0.99 14.90
CA GLU A 381 0.75 1.44 15.84
C GLU A 381 1.10 0.37 16.88
N LYS A 382 0.09 -0.38 17.34
CA LYS A 382 0.20 -1.25 18.52
C LYS A 382 0.34 -2.75 18.24
N TYR A 383 0.14 -3.23 17.00
CA TYR A 383 0.17 -4.65 16.69
C TYR A 383 1.44 -5.38 17.17
N ARG A 384 2.59 -4.69 17.18
CA ARG A 384 3.87 -5.25 17.67
C ARG A 384 3.89 -5.50 19.17
N ASP A 385 3.22 -4.64 19.94
CA ASP A 385 3.14 -4.76 21.40
C ASP A 385 2.44 -6.08 21.79
N PHE A 386 1.54 -6.58 20.93
CA PHE A 386 0.85 -7.86 21.08
C PHE A 386 1.62 -9.05 20.47
N GLY A 387 2.76 -8.79 19.81
CA GLY A 387 3.55 -9.84 19.13
C GLY A 387 2.88 -10.42 17.90
N ALA A 388 1.88 -9.77 17.33
CA ALA A 388 1.17 -10.18 16.12
C ALA A 388 1.81 -9.59 14.86
N ASN A 389 1.56 -10.22 13.71
CA ASN A 389 1.80 -9.65 12.39
C ASN A 389 0.52 -8.97 11.91
N LEU A 390 0.62 -7.83 11.25
CA LEU A 390 -0.53 -7.11 10.70
C LEU A 390 -0.50 -7.18 9.17
N GLU A 391 -1.59 -7.67 8.59
CA GLU A 391 -1.78 -7.75 7.14
C GLU A 391 -3.06 -7.02 6.73
N PHE A 392 -2.92 -6.13 5.75
CA PHE A 392 -4.05 -5.41 5.18
C PHE A 392 -4.61 -6.15 3.98
N VAL A 393 -5.94 -6.26 3.94
CA VAL A 393 -6.68 -6.87 2.84
C VAL A 393 -7.62 -5.86 2.19
N THR A 394 -7.93 -6.10 0.92
CA THR A 394 -8.83 -5.27 0.13
C THR A 394 -10.10 -6.02 -0.24
N ASP A 395 -11.12 -5.31 -0.67
CA ASP A 395 -12.38 -5.89 -1.18
C ASP A 395 -12.37 -6.13 -2.70
N ARG A 396 -11.20 -6.01 -3.34
CA ARG A 396 -11.04 -6.11 -4.80
C ARG A 396 -11.02 -7.55 -5.33
N SER A 397 -10.66 -8.51 -4.49
CA SER A 397 -10.79 -9.94 -4.76
C SER A 397 -12.14 -10.47 -4.29
N SER A 398 -12.60 -11.61 -4.84
CA SER A 398 -13.83 -12.26 -4.36
C SER A 398 -13.71 -12.70 -2.92
N GLU A 399 -12.56 -13.24 -2.56
CA GLU A 399 -12.22 -13.71 -1.22
C GLU A 399 -12.16 -12.52 -0.24
N GLY A 400 -11.49 -11.43 -0.63
CA GLY A 400 -11.45 -10.21 0.17
C GLY A 400 -12.82 -9.59 0.41
N ASN A 401 -13.66 -9.54 -0.62
CA ASN A 401 -15.03 -9.06 -0.49
C ASN A 401 -15.86 -9.96 0.44
N GLN A 402 -15.69 -11.28 0.38
CA GLN A 402 -16.33 -12.22 1.30
C GLN A 402 -15.85 -12.00 2.74
N PHE A 403 -14.56 -11.79 2.96
CA PHE A 403 -14.01 -11.49 4.28
C PHE A 403 -14.59 -10.19 4.85
N VAL A 404 -14.63 -9.13 4.05
CA VAL A 404 -15.16 -7.82 4.50
C VAL A 404 -16.65 -7.89 4.82
N LYS A 405 -17.47 -8.48 3.93
CA LYS A 405 -18.92 -8.51 4.11
C LYS A 405 -19.42 -9.61 5.05
N GLY A 406 -18.75 -10.75 5.04
CA GLY A 406 -19.18 -11.92 5.83
C GLY A 406 -18.61 -11.96 7.24
N PHE A 407 -17.41 -11.39 7.44
CA PHE A 407 -16.69 -11.47 8.72
C PHE A 407 -16.38 -10.10 9.33
N GLY A 408 -16.95 -9.02 8.79
CA GLY A 408 -16.82 -7.67 9.33
C GLY A 408 -15.50 -6.97 9.02
N GLY A 409 -14.64 -7.56 8.18
CA GLY A 409 -13.38 -6.94 7.73
C GLY A 409 -12.27 -6.89 8.77
N ILE A 410 -12.39 -7.62 9.87
CA ILE A 410 -11.35 -7.79 10.89
C ILE A 410 -11.41 -9.20 11.47
N GLY A 411 -10.24 -9.81 11.63
CA GLY A 411 -10.08 -11.14 12.19
C GLY A 411 -8.62 -11.48 12.42
N ALA A 412 -8.35 -12.63 13.03
CA ALA A 412 -6.99 -13.10 13.22
C ALA A 412 -6.87 -14.62 13.05
N MET A 413 -5.71 -15.04 12.56
CA MET A 413 -5.23 -16.42 12.69
C MET A 413 -4.47 -16.53 14.00
N MET A 414 -4.79 -17.55 14.78
CA MET A 414 -4.27 -17.73 16.15
C MET A 414 -3.25 -18.86 16.22
N ARG A 415 -2.28 -18.72 17.11
CA ARG A 415 -1.27 -19.76 17.42
C ARG A 415 -1.90 -20.98 18.08
N TYR A 416 -2.92 -20.75 18.92
CA TYR A 416 -3.63 -21.78 19.68
C TYR A 416 -5.11 -21.43 19.82
N LYS A 417 -5.91 -22.43 20.11
CA LYS A 417 -7.36 -22.27 20.28
C LYS A 417 -7.68 -21.52 21.57
N LEU A 418 -8.58 -20.52 21.47
CA LEU A 418 -9.14 -19.78 22.60
C LEU A 418 -10.62 -20.12 22.78
N ASN A 419 -11.06 -20.11 24.03
CA ASN A 419 -12.49 -20.16 24.37
C ASN A 419 -12.99 -18.74 24.68
N PHE A 420 -13.57 -18.09 23.68
CA PHE A 420 -14.05 -16.72 23.79
C PHE A 420 -15.23 -16.55 24.76
N GLU A 421 -16.06 -17.60 24.95
CA GLU A 421 -17.16 -17.58 25.93
C GLU A 421 -16.63 -17.40 27.35
N GLN A 422 -15.59 -18.15 27.72
CA GLN A 422 -14.96 -18.04 29.03
C GLN A 422 -14.24 -16.69 29.24
N LEU A 423 -13.69 -16.12 28.17
CA LEU A 423 -13.05 -14.79 28.23
C LEU A 423 -14.08 -13.68 28.37
N ALA A 424 -15.26 -13.82 27.76
CA ALA A 424 -16.35 -12.85 27.91
C ALA A 424 -16.94 -12.82 29.32
N GLU A 425 -17.07 -13.98 29.97
CA GLU A 425 -17.57 -14.09 31.35
C GLU A 425 -16.56 -13.56 32.40
N GLY A 426 -15.25 -13.53 32.07
CA GLY A 426 -14.19 -13.01 32.94
C GLY A 426 -14.04 -11.50 32.97
N GLU A 427 -14.62 -10.78 32.03
CA GLU A 427 -14.51 -9.31 31.90
C GLU A 427 -15.47 -8.53 32.83
N GLU A 428 -16.44 -9.17 33.49
CA GLU A 428 -17.34 -8.47 34.42
C GLU A 428 -16.65 -7.98 35.71
N VAL A 429 -15.40 -8.37 36.00
CA VAL A 429 -14.71 -7.98 37.24
C VAL A 429 -13.19 -7.77 37.06
N ALA A 430 -12.73 -6.75 36.35
CA ALA A 430 -11.43 -6.12 36.66
C ALA A 430 -11.22 -4.81 35.89
N PRO A 431 -10.94 -3.69 36.60
CA PRO A 431 -10.47 -2.47 35.96
C PRO A 431 -9.03 -2.70 35.42
N VAL A 432 -8.82 -2.45 34.13
CA VAL A 432 -7.50 -2.51 33.48
C VAL A 432 -6.65 -1.32 33.96
N SER A 433 -6.01 -1.49 35.13
CA SER A 433 -4.99 -0.59 35.61
C SER A 433 -3.78 -1.35 36.14
N LYS A 434 -3.10 -2.15 35.30
CA LYS A 434 -1.73 -2.65 35.62
C LYS A 434 -1.11 -3.37 34.39
N LEU A 435 -0.74 -2.62 33.38
CA LEU A 435 0.22 -3.08 32.39
C LEU A 435 1.20 -1.95 32.05
N THR A 436 1.92 -1.52 33.09
CA THR A 436 3.17 -0.77 32.93
C THR A 436 4.13 -1.24 34.02
N ALA A 437 4.84 -2.34 33.78
CA ALA A 437 6.21 -2.59 34.28
C ALA A 437 6.71 -3.94 33.77
N PRO A 438 7.94 -4.05 33.26
CA PRO A 438 8.54 -5.34 32.93
C PRO A 438 8.81 -6.10 34.26
N ARG A 439 8.36 -7.34 34.29
CA ARG A 439 8.66 -8.27 35.39
C ARG A 439 10.16 -8.59 35.35
N GLU A 440 10.95 -7.94 36.19
CA GLU A 440 12.25 -8.43 36.58
C GLU A 440 12.09 -9.79 37.28
N GLN A 441 12.56 -10.84 36.63
CA GLN A 441 12.73 -12.13 37.28
C GLN A 441 13.88 -12.03 38.29
N ARG A 442 13.54 -11.94 39.59
CA ARG A 442 14.49 -12.22 40.67
C ARG A 442 14.82 -13.71 40.65
N PHE A 443 16.06 -14.01 40.37
CA PHE A 443 16.67 -15.29 40.67
C PHE A 443 16.91 -15.34 42.18
N ASP A 444 16.07 -16.08 42.89
CA ASP A 444 16.37 -16.47 44.27
C ASP A 444 17.35 -17.65 44.24
N SER A 445 18.54 -17.40 44.76
CA SER A 445 19.59 -18.35 45.06
C SER A 445 19.21 -19.15 46.31
N ALA A 446 18.79 -20.41 46.14
CA ALA A 446 18.81 -21.41 47.20
C ALA A 446 19.51 -22.66 46.65
N GLY A 447 20.71 -22.92 47.14
CA GLY A 447 21.50 -24.07 46.84
C GLY A 447 20.92 -25.37 47.42
N PRO A 448 21.11 -26.50 46.80
CA PRO A 448 20.72 -27.78 47.37
C PRO A 448 21.89 -28.45 48.11
N SER A 449 21.51 -28.96 49.28
CA SER A 449 22.23 -29.86 50.17
C SER A 449 22.49 -31.23 49.48
N LEU A 450 23.69 -31.77 49.80
CA LEU A 450 24.20 -33.10 49.45
C LEU A 450 23.30 -34.23 49.99
N ALA A 451 23.09 -35.29 49.16
CA ALA A 451 23.28 -36.68 49.53
C ALA A 451 23.04 -37.66 48.37
N GLU A 452 24.04 -38.47 48.20
CA GLU A 452 24.14 -39.89 47.88
C GLU A 452 24.17 -40.43 46.46
N LYS A 453 25.29 -41.06 46.26
CA LYS A 453 25.84 -41.93 45.21
C LYS A 453 24.91 -43.06 44.75
N LYS A 454 24.96 -43.41 43.48
CA LYS A 454 25.33 -44.78 43.01
C LYS A 454 25.72 -44.80 41.52
N ASP A 455 26.78 -45.57 41.30
CA ASP A 455 27.51 -45.90 40.07
C ASP A 455 26.68 -46.57 38.99
N VAL A 456 27.20 -46.47 37.79
CA VAL A 456 27.56 -47.49 36.75
C VAL A 456 27.32 -46.87 35.36
N GLY A 457 28.33 -46.63 34.54
CA GLY A 457 28.91 -47.43 33.52
C GLY A 457 29.45 -46.58 32.37
N VAL A 458 30.74 -46.68 32.20
CA VAL A 458 31.58 -46.15 31.13
C VAL A 458 31.30 -46.85 29.80
N VAL A 459 31.20 -46.10 28.68
CA VAL A 459 31.83 -46.48 27.40
C VAL A 459 32.25 -45.23 26.64
N SER A 460 33.54 -45.08 26.54
CA SER A 460 34.27 -44.14 25.69
C SER A 460 34.28 -44.62 24.23
N ASN A 461 34.26 -43.68 23.30
CA ASN A 461 35.05 -43.85 22.08
C ASN A 461 35.51 -42.47 21.57
N HIS A 462 36.82 -42.36 21.62
CA HIS A 462 37.68 -41.41 20.95
C HIS A 462 37.51 -41.46 19.42
N TYR A 463 37.57 -40.34 18.76
CA TYR A 463 38.44 -40.18 17.59
C TYR A 463 39.02 -38.76 17.52
N GLU A 464 40.32 -38.76 17.30
CA GLU A 464 41.28 -37.67 17.35
C GLU A 464 41.19 -36.70 16.15
N LEU A 465 41.64 -35.51 16.46
CA LEU A 465 42.14 -34.45 15.59
C LEU A 465 43.30 -34.81 14.69
N ARG A 466 43.41 -34.22 13.51
CA ARG A 466 44.62 -33.45 13.14
C ARG A 466 44.43 -32.58 11.86
N PRO A 467 45.28 -31.51 11.72
CA PRO A 467 45.02 -30.32 10.93
C PRO A 467 45.87 -30.23 9.63
N GLY A 468 45.56 -29.28 8.78
CA GLY A 468 46.48 -29.01 7.68
C GLY A 468 46.07 -27.95 6.66
N ASN A 469 46.78 -26.82 6.71
CA ASN A 469 47.28 -26.01 5.62
C ASN A 469 46.40 -24.99 4.90
N SER A 470 46.65 -23.73 5.25
CA SER A 470 46.71 -22.61 4.28
C SER A 470 47.89 -22.81 3.31
N PRO A 471 47.84 -22.28 2.06
CA PRO A 471 48.50 -21.00 1.89
C PRO A 471 47.99 -20.02 0.80
N ALA A 472 48.48 -18.81 0.92
CA ALA A 472 48.95 -17.85 -0.09
C ALA A 472 47.97 -16.84 -0.68
N SER A 473 48.20 -15.63 -0.21
CA SER A 473 48.15 -14.29 -0.81
C SER A 473 48.39 -14.23 -2.33
N VAL A 474 47.51 -13.46 -3.03
CA VAL A 474 47.87 -12.75 -4.24
C VAL A 474 47.35 -11.31 -4.12
N GLN A 475 48.35 -10.39 -4.04
CA GLN A 475 48.17 -8.95 -4.25
C GLN A 475 47.91 -8.71 -5.73
N HIS A 476 46.95 -7.85 -6.09
CA HIS A 476 47.01 -7.13 -7.33
C HIS A 476 46.59 -5.68 -7.13
N GLU A 477 47.42 -4.86 -7.70
CA GLU A 477 47.60 -3.42 -7.71
C GLU A 477 46.35 -2.57 -7.96
N VAL A 478 46.40 -1.45 -7.25
CA VAL A 478 45.57 -0.25 -7.45
C VAL A 478 46.07 0.48 -8.67
N GLN A 479 45.23 0.72 -9.66
CA GLN A 479 45.42 1.81 -10.63
C GLN A 479 44.36 2.86 -10.46
N SER A 480 44.84 4.03 -10.09
CA SER A 480 44.15 5.31 -10.00
C SER A 480 43.69 5.80 -11.37
N SER A 481 42.43 6.14 -11.53
CA SER A 481 41.99 7.05 -12.58
C SER A 481 41.15 8.18 -12.00
N THR A 482 41.64 9.36 -12.17
CA THR A 482 41.08 10.68 -11.82
C THR A 482 39.72 10.96 -12.43
N PRO A 483 38.85 11.74 -11.75
CA PRO A 483 37.49 12.02 -12.22
C PRO A 483 37.47 13.21 -13.20
N ARG A 484 36.76 13.03 -14.30
CA ARG A 484 36.35 14.07 -15.22
C ARG A 484 35.29 14.96 -14.60
N SER A 485 35.50 16.23 -14.64
CA SER A 485 34.64 17.33 -14.26
C SER A 485 33.24 17.23 -14.90
N PHE A 486 32.21 17.16 -14.09
CA PHE A 486 30.83 17.39 -14.51
C PHE A 486 30.51 18.89 -14.39
N VAL A 487 30.16 19.45 -15.52
CA VAL A 487 29.64 20.81 -15.69
C VAL A 487 28.31 20.93 -14.99
N ALA A 488 28.22 21.82 -14.02
CA ALA A 488 26.98 22.17 -13.33
C ALA A 488 26.01 22.85 -14.32
N GLN A 489 24.97 22.18 -14.70
CA GLN A 489 23.79 22.82 -15.29
C GLN A 489 23.02 23.56 -14.20
N LYS A 490 23.08 24.88 -14.28
CA LYS A 490 22.20 25.79 -13.53
C LYS A 490 20.77 25.55 -13.96
N SER A 491 19.96 24.89 -13.12
CA SER A 491 18.52 24.89 -13.27
C SER A 491 18.00 26.27 -12.82
N ILE A 492 17.51 27.01 -13.79
CA ILE A 492 16.84 28.30 -13.62
C ILE A 492 15.46 28.02 -13.04
N PHE A 493 15.24 28.35 -11.77
CA PHE A 493 13.92 28.40 -11.15
C PHE A 493 13.12 29.54 -11.78
N LYS A 494 12.13 29.20 -12.61
CA LYS A 494 11.10 30.14 -13.06
C LYS A 494 10.00 30.22 -12.00
N VAL A 495 10.01 31.31 -11.27
CA VAL A 495 8.85 31.78 -10.52
C VAL A 495 7.77 32.13 -11.54
N ARG A 496 6.67 31.39 -11.55
CA ARG A 496 5.50 31.72 -12.34
C ARG A 496 4.68 32.73 -11.55
N GLU A 497 4.84 34.01 -11.84
CA GLU A 497 3.87 35.04 -11.49
C GLU A 497 2.57 34.77 -12.24
N SER A 498 1.51 34.43 -11.53
CA SER A 498 0.16 34.44 -12.07
C SER A 498 -0.34 35.87 -12.15
N LEU A 499 -0.10 36.50 -13.29
CA LEU A 499 -0.74 37.77 -13.66
C LEU A 499 -2.25 37.56 -13.77
N THR A 500 -2.98 38.13 -12.83
CA THR A 500 -4.43 38.29 -12.88
C THR A 500 -4.80 39.13 -14.10
N ARG A 501 -5.26 38.49 -15.17
CA ARG A 501 -5.96 39.15 -16.24
C ARG A 501 -7.38 39.49 -15.73
N LYS A 502 -7.67 40.79 -15.63
CA LYS A 502 -9.05 41.34 -15.50
C LYS A 502 -9.89 40.79 -16.66
N PRO A 503 -11.13 40.37 -16.42
CA PRO A 503 -12.06 40.09 -17.51
C PRO A 503 -12.44 41.39 -18.22
N ALA A 504 -12.30 41.39 -19.53
CA ALA A 504 -12.77 42.44 -20.40
C ALA A 504 -14.30 42.49 -20.40
N ALA A 505 -14.85 43.66 -20.31
CA ALA A 505 -16.26 43.94 -20.38
C ALA A 505 -16.88 43.45 -21.71
N PRO A 506 -18.10 42.90 -21.73
CA PRO A 506 -18.78 42.57 -22.97
C PRO A 506 -19.27 43.82 -23.69
N SER A 507 -18.94 43.93 -24.97
CA SER A 507 -19.50 44.92 -25.89
C SER A 507 -20.95 44.58 -26.21
N PRO A 508 -21.83 45.59 -26.37
CA PRO A 508 -23.24 45.37 -26.69
C PRO A 508 -23.45 45.26 -28.19
N LEU A 509 -23.97 44.14 -28.70
CA LEU A 509 -24.64 44.13 -30.00
C LEU A 509 -25.62 42.94 -30.15
N ARG A 510 -26.88 43.36 -30.32
CA ARG A 510 -28.02 42.69 -30.97
C ARG A 510 -28.84 41.68 -30.18
N ALA A 511 -29.85 42.27 -29.54
CA ALA A 511 -31.21 41.74 -29.52
C ALA A 511 -31.79 41.80 -30.93
N GLN A 512 -32.34 40.69 -31.43
CA GLN A 512 -33.55 40.68 -32.28
C GLN A 512 -34.01 39.25 -32.58
N LEU A 513 -35.26 38.99 -32.17
CA LEU A 513 -36.27 38.14 -32.84
C LEU A 513 -36.00 36.64 -32.86
N GLN A 514 -36.85 35.74 -32.39
CA GLN A 514 -38.30 35.64 -32.67
C GLN A 514 -38.95 34.65 -31.73
N THR A 515 -40.10 35.03 -31.29
CA THR A 515 -41.25 34.22 -30.90
C THR A 515 -41.57 33.11 -31.90
N ASN A 516 -41.67 31.90 -31.45
CA ASN A 516 -42.87 31.04 -31.48
C ASN A 516 -42.67 29.81 -30.62
#